data_1274cff459c4efadba5f83e30fdf06d9
#
_entry.id   1274cff459c4efadba5f83e30fdf06d9
#
_cell.length_a   1.000
_cell.length_b   1.000
_cell.length_c   1.000
_cell.angle_alpha   90.00
_cell.angle_beta   90.00
_cell.angle_gamma   90.00
#
_symmetry.space_group_name_H-M   'P 1'
#
loop_
_entity.id
_entity.type
_entity.pdbx_description
1 polymer ?
#
loop_
_entity_poly.entity_id
_entity_poly.type
_entity_poly.pdbx_seq_one_letter_code
_entity_poly.pdbx_strand_id
1 'polypeptide(L)'
;MEVFLRFIADTSDTVIREVRIKGSASLLQLHEQVYVTFGLEPGEMGSFYYSTPDWDQGEELPMFSMDDSSPSMETLTVADFFNQTAHALYVYNFLDMNIFYVEKVKEDEEEGFEDFVVLNAVGELDKKASKPSADVAPGMAKDPSQMTEAEINAMYGLDDLEESKDPYSDEEEDSLEDEEYY
;
A
#
# COMPACT_ATOMS: atom_id res chain seq x y z
N MET A 1 -21.76 -3.95 19.84
CA MET A 1 -21.82 -4.45 18.44
C MET A 1 -20.49 -5.06 18.06
N GLU A 2 -20.51 -6.25 17.48
CA GLU A 2 -19.33 -6.95 16.95
C GLU A 2 -19.36 -7.00 15.44
N VAL A 3 -18.20 -6.93 14.81
CA VAL A 3 -18.03 -7.02 13.37
C VAL A 3 -17.25 -8.29 13.04
N PHE A 4 -17.74 -9.06 12.10
CA PHE A 4 -17.13 -10.31 11.63
C PHE A 4 -16.49 -10.05 10.26
N LEU A 5 -15.19 -10.24 10.18
CA LEU A 5 -14.38 -9.97 9.00
C LEU A 5 -13.71 -11.24 8.50
N ARG A 6 -13.60 -11.35 7.19
CA ARG A 6 -12.79 -12.35 6.51
C ARG A 6 -11.66 -11.66 5.79
N PHE A 7 -10.44 -12.09 6.08
CA PHE A 7 -9.22 -11.67 5.39
C PHE A 7 -8.75 -12.81 4.50
N ILE A 8 -8.50 -12.52 3.25
CA ILE A 8 -7.98 -13.46 2.24
C ILE A 8 -6.67 -12.88 1.73
N ALA A 9 -5.56 -13.59 1.95
CA ALA A 9 -4.27 -13.13 1.45
C ALA A 9 -4.18 -13.28 -0.08
N ASP A 10 -3.60 -12.27 -0.75
CA ASP A 10 -3.31 -12.31 -2.18
C ASP A 10 -2.04 -13.15 -2.45
N THR A 11 -2.23 -14.45 -2.46
CA THR A 11 -1.16 -15.45 -2.64
C THR A 11 -1.63 -16.59 -3.53
N SER A 12 -0.67 -17.37 -4.06
CA SER A 12 -0.99 -18.57 -4.86
C SER A 12 -1.74 -19.64 -4.07
N ASP A 13 -1.49 -19.70 -2.76
CA ASP A 13 -2.12 -20.65 -1.86
C ASP A 13 -3.31 -19.98 -1.13
N THR A 14 -4.28 -20.80 -0.76
CA THR A 14 -5.43 -20.29 -0.02
C THR A 14 -5.04 -20.02 1.43
N VAL A 15 -4.95 -18.75 1.80
CA VAL A 15 -4.67 -18.30 3.18
C VAL A 15 -5.78 -17.36 3.64
N ILE A 16 -6.57 -17.81 4.64
CA ILE A 16 -7.76 -17.09 5.11
C ILE A 16 -7.72 -16.99 6.64
N ARG A 17 -8.17 -15.84 7.16
CA ARG A 17 -8.50 -15.65 8.57
C ARG A 17 -9.91 -15.07 8.67
N GLU A 18 -10.74 -15.69 9.49
CA GLU A 18 -12.02 -15.11 9.89
C GLU A 18 -11.90 -14.65 11.34
N VAL A 19 -12.22 -13.41 11.56
CA VAL A 19 -12.04 -12.77 12.86
C VAL A 19 -13.32 -12.08 13.30
N ARG A 20 -13.46 -11.94 14.61
CA ARG A 20 -14.48 -11.12 15.23
C ARG A 20 -13.79 -10.04 16.05
N ILE A 21 -14.24 -8.81 15.92
CA ILE A 21 -13.70 -7.66 16.64
C ILE A 21 -14.85 -6.76 17.11
N LYS A 22 -14.65 -6.06 18.23
CA LYS A 22 -15.59 -5.01 18.66
C LYS A 22 -15.66 -3.89 17.62
N GLY A 23 -16.86 -3.50 17.24
CA GLY A 23 -17.08 -2.40 16.29
C GLY A 23 -16.55 -1.05 16.78
N SER A 24 -16.45 -0.87 18.11
CA SER A 24 -15.87 0.33 18.74
C SER A 24 -14.33 0.36 18.75
N ALA A 25 -13.66 -0.75 18.39
CA ALA A 25 -12.22 -0.77 18.25
C ALA A 25 -11.80 0.10 17.07
N SER A 26 -10.63 0.75 17.16
CA SER A 26 -10.06 1.49 16.02
C SER A 26 -9.54 0.52 14.96
N LEU A 27 -9.44 0.98 13.71
CA LEU A 27 -8.79 0.19 12.66
C LEU A 27 -7.31 -0.05 12.94
N LEU A 28 -6.67 0.83 13.72
CA LEU A 28 -5.30 0.61 14.19
C LEU A 28 -5.23 -0.60 15.14
N GLN A 29 -6.19 -0.74 16.05
CA GLN A 29 -6.27 -1.94 16.89
C GLN A 29 -6.55 -3.22 16.08
N LEU A 30 -7.37 -3.14 15.04
CA LEU A 30 -7.56 -4.25 14.10
C LEU A 30 -6.24 -4.59 13.38
N HIS A 31 -5.51 -3.60 12.87
CA HIS A 31 -4.20 -3.76 12.27
C HIS A 31 -3.23 -4.52 13.20
N GLU A 32 -3.11 -4.08 14.46
CA GLU A 32 -2.23 -4.70 15.45
C GLU A 32 -2.55 -6.17 15.73
N GLN A 33 -3.80 -6.58 15.55
CA GLN A 33 -4.22 -7.97 15.75
C GLN A 33 -4.06 -8.81 14.46
N VAL A 34 -4.37 -8.22 13.31
CA VAL A 34 -4.43 -8.97 12.05
C VAL A 34 -3.07 -9.49 11.62
N TYR A 35 -2.03 -8.65 11.59
CA TYR A 35 -0.71 -9.10 11.11
C TYR A 35 -0.16 -10.26 11.95
N VAL A 36 -0.44 -10.27 13.26
CA VAL A 36 -0.07 -11.38 14.16
C VAL A 36 -0.73 -12.69 13.74
N THR A 37 -2.01 -12.65 13.34
CA THR A 37 -2.74 -13.88 12.93
C THR A 37 -2.18 -14.51 11.67
N PHE A 38 -1.49 -13.73 10.83
CA PHE A 38 -0.80 -14.20 9.63
C PHE A 38 0.69 -14.51 9.87
N GLY A 39 1.18 -14.33 11.10
CA GLY A 39 2.58 -14.57 11.46
C GLY A 39 3.55 -13.57 10.83
N LEU A 40 3.07 -12.38 10.50
CA LEU A 40 3.89 -11.28 9.97
C LEU A 40 4.69 -10.61 11.09
N GLU A 41 5.84 -10.04 10.73
CA GLU A 41 6.69 -9.32 11.67
C GLU A 41 6.00 -8.01 12.11
N PRO A 42 6.11 -7.64 13.40
CA PRO A 42 5.49 -6.43 13.91
C PRO A 42 6.26 -5.16 13.52
N GLY A 43 5.56 -4.03 13.57
CA GLY A 43 6.19 -2.70 13.44
C GLY A 43 6.26 -2.15 12.03
N GLU A 44 5.71 -2.85 11.07
CA GLU A 44 5.60 -2.37 9.70
C GLU A 44 4.34 -1.51 9.51
N MET A 45 4.41 -0.60 8.56
CA MET A 45 3.28 0.24 8.20
C MET A 45 2.26 -0.52 7.36
N GLY A 46 1.01 -0.10 7.44
CA GLY A 46 -0.06 -0.62 6.62
C GLY A 46 -1.12 0.42 6.35
N SER A 47 -2.00 0.15 5.39
CA SER A 47 -3.16 0.98 5.08
C SER A 47 -4.36 0.12 4.75
N PHE A 48 -5.55 0.63 5.08
CA PHE A 48 -6.80 0.14 4.52
C PHE A 48 -7.19 1.00 3.33
N TYR A 49 -7.84 0.38 2.35
CA TYR A 49 -8.44 1.06 1.21
C TYR A 49 -9.90 0.67 1.14
N TYR A 50 -10.78 1.64 0.91
CA TYR A 50 -12.15 1.32 0.55
C TYR A 50 -12.16 0.51 -0.74
N SER A 51 -13.05 -0.46 -0.85
CA SER A 51 -13.12 -1.32 -2.03
C SER A 51 -14.55 -1.63 -2.44
N THR A 52 -14.70 -2.16 -3.64
CA THR A 52 -15.95 -2.64 -4.23
C THR A 52 -16.02 -4.18 -4.17
N PRO A 53 -17.17 -4.81 -4.49
CA PRO A 53 -17.25 -6.26 -4.65
C PRO A 53 -16.32 -6.83 -5.73
N ASP A 54 -15.86 -5.99 -6.66
CA ASP A 54 -14.92 -6.37 -7.72
C ASP A 54 -13.45 -6.13 -7.31
N TRP A 55 -13.23 -5.73 -6.05
CA TRP A 55 -11.93 -5.46 -5.43
C TRP A 55 -11.18 -4.27 -6.04
N ASP A 56 -11.90 -3.32 -6.62
CA ASP A 56 -11.30 -2.07 -7.07
C ASP A 56 -10.74 -1.29 -5.89
N GLN A 57 -9.51 -0.81 -6.01
CA GLN A 57 -8.87 0.01 -5.00
C GLN A 57 -9.47 1.42 -5.00
N GLY A 58 -10.05 1.80 -3.88
CA GLY A 58 -10.61 3.13 -3.65
C GLY A 58 -9.69 4.03 -2.82
N GLU A 59 -10.31 4.91 -2.04
CA GLU A 59 -9.60 5.87 -1.18
C GLU A 59 -8.80 5.16 -0.09
N GLU A 60 -7.59 5.66 0.16
CA GLU A 60 -6.71 5.16 1.21
C GLU A 60 -7.11 5.70 2.57
N LEU A 61 -7.08 4.83 3.58
CA LEU A 61 -7.11 5.17 4.99
C LEU A 61 -5.75 4.82 5.61
N PRO A 62 -4.85 5.79 5.79
CA PRO A 62 -3.51 5.55 6.33
C PRO A 62 -3.54 5.25 7.82
N MET A 63 -2.46 4.69 8.35
CA MET A 63 -2.31 4.45 9.80
C MET A 63 -2.50 5.72 10.61
N PHE A 64 -1.85 6.79 10.20
CA PHE A 64 -1.84 8.09 10.87
C PHE A 64 -2.18 9.18 9.87
N SER A 65 -2.94 10.18 10.31
CA SER A 65 -3.18 11.37 9.52
C SER A 65 -2.05 12.38 9.70
N MET A 66 -1.74 13.11 8.64
CA MET A 66 -0.80 14.24 8.70
C MET A 66 -1.47 15.54 9.18
N ASP A 67 -2.78 15.56 9.23
CA ASP A 67 -3.58 16.67 9.73
C ASP A 67 -4.73 16.17 10.62
N ASP A 68 -5.18 16.98 11.57
CA ASP A 68 -6.20 16.59 12.56
C ASP A 68 -7.61 16.43 11.94
N SER A 69 -7.80 16.77 10.68
CA SER A 69 -9.10 16.74 10.01
C SER A 69 -9.33 15.52 9.11
N SER A 70 -8.25 14.87 8.69
CA SER A 70 -8.33 13.71 7.81
C SER A 70 -8.49 12.40 8.59
N PRO A 71 -9.33 11.46 8.11
CA PRO A 71 -9.50 10.17 8.76
C PRO A 71 -8.22 9.33 8.67
N SER A 72 -8.01 8.51 9.70
CA SER A 72 -6.91 7.54 9.76
C SER A 72 -7.35 6.28 10.48
N MET A 73 -6.53 5.23 10.46
CA MET A 73 -6.81 4.01 11.21
C MET A 73 -6.84 4.24 12.73
N GLU A 74 -6.16 5.28 13.22
CA GLU A 74 -6.16 5.65 14.62
C GLU A 74 -7.51 6.27 15.04
N THR A 75 -8.11 7.07 14.16
CA THR A 75 -9.31 7.88 14.48
C THR A 75 -10.62 7.21 14.09
N LEU A 76 -10.60 6.30 13.10
CA LEU A 76 -11.80 5.66 12.59
C LEU A 76 -12.02 4.30 13.24
N THR A 77 -13.25 4.04 13.71
CA THR A 77 -13.61 2.73 14.28
C THR A 77 -13.86 1.70 13.17
N VAL A 78 -13.75 0.42 13.53
CA VAL A 78 -14.07 -0.70 12.63
C VAL A 78 -15.51 -0.60 12.13
N ALA A 79 -16.46 -0.28 13.03
CA ALA A 79 -17.85 -0.10 12.67
C ALA A 79 -18.05 1.04 11.69
N ASP A 80 -17.47 2.21 11.93
CA ASP A 80 -17.64 3.38 11.08
C ASP A 80 -17.08 3.16 9.67
N PHE A 81 -15.95 2.46 9.57
CA PHE A 81 -15.36 2.09 8.28
C PHE A 81 -16.24 1.10 7.53
N PHE A 82 -16.59 -0.02 8.16
CA PHE A 82 -17.36 -1.07 7.50
C PHE A 82 -18.87 -0.78 7.38
N ASN A 83 -19.36 0.33 7.93
CA ASN A 83 -20.67 0.90 7.59
C ASN A 83 -20.66 1.64 6.24
N GLN A 84 -19.50 2.11 5.79
CA GLN A 84 -19.35 2.79 4.50
C GLN A 84 -19.10 1.81 3.35
N THR A 85 -18.47 0.67 3.63
CA THR A 85 -18.18 -0.38 2.65
C THR A 85 -18.24 -1.76 3.28
N ALA A 86 -18.66 -2.76 2.51
CA ALA A 86 -18.56 -4.17 2.92
C ALA A 86 -17.22 -4.81 2.50
N HIS A 87 -16.43 -4.15 1.65
CA HIS A 87 -15.19 -4.66 1.09
C HIS A 87 -14.07 -3.66 1.30
N ALA A 88 -12.88 -4.16 1.60
CA ALA A 88 -11.68 -3.35 1.75
C ALA A 88 -10.46 -4.10 1.23
N LEU A 89 -9.44 -3.37 0.83
CA LEU A 89 -8.09 -3.92 0.71
C LEU A 89 -7.30 -3.50 1.93
N TYR A 90 -6.51 -4.42 2.46
CA TYR A 90 -5.57 -4.13 3.53
C TYR A 90 -4.17 -4.48 3.04
N VAL A 91 -3.27 -3.51 3.09
CA VAL A 91 -1.87 -3.67 2.70
C VAL A 91 -1.01 -3.57 3.94
N TYR A 92 -0.14 -4.53 4.16
CA TYR A 92 0.82 -4.55 5.24
C TYR A 92 2.24 -4.67 4.71
N ASN A 93 3.14 -3.84 5.21
CA ASN A 93 4.53 -3.72 4.77
C ASN A 93 4.62 -3.39 3.27
N PHE A 94 4.73 -2.10 2.95
CA PHE A 94 4.76 -1.61 1.57
C PHE A 94 6.00 -2.07 0.77
N LEU A 95 7.02 -2.59 1.43
CA LEU A 95 8.18 -3.18 0.75
C LEU A 95 7.90 -4.60 0.27
N ASP A 96 7.23 -5.40 1.11
CA ASP A 96 6.89 -6.79 0.79
C ASP A 96 5.51 -6.91 0.12
N MET A 97 4.68 -5.84 0.20
CA MET A 97 3.35 -5.76 -0.41
C MET A 97 2.44 -6.94 -0.03
N ASN A 98 2.30 -7.20 1.27
CA ASN A 98 1.32 -8.18 1.74
C ASN A 98 -0.08 -7.60 1.59
N ILE A 99 -0.83 -8.06 0.59
CA ILE A 99 -2.17 -7.59 0.25
C ILE A 99 -3.19 -8.59 0.74
N PHE A 100 -4.26 -8.08 1.35
CA PHE A 100 -5.38 -8.87 1.84
C PHE A 100 -6.70 -8.28 1.35
N TYR A 101 -7.54 -9.12 0.77
CA TYR A 101 -8.93 -8.83 0.49
C TYR A 101 -9.73 -8.99 1.77
N VAL A 102 -10.45 -7.96 2.17
CA VAL A 102 -11.19 -7.92 3.44
C VAL A 102 -12.67 -7.77 3.19
N GLU A 103 -13.46 -8.69 3.70
CA GLU A 103 -14.91 -8.73 3.55
C GLU A 103 -15.59 -8.64 4.93
N LYS A 104 -16.57 -7.73 5.07
CA LYS A 104 -17.49 -7.77 6.21
C LYS A 104 -18.51 -8.90 5.99
N VAL A 105 -18.40 -9.95 6.76
CA VAL A 105 -19.27 -11.13 6.66
C VAL A 105 -20.64 -10.87 7.30
N LYS A 106 -20.61 -10.30 8.49
CA LYS A 106 -21.82 -9.91 9.26
C LYS A 106 -21.45 -8.96 10.39
N GLU A 107 -22.47 -8.43 11.04
CA GLU A 107 -22.37 -7.72 12.33
C GLU A 107 -23.38 -8.31 13.31
N ASP A 108 -23.10 -8.18 14.62
CA ASP A 108 -23.94 -8.65 15.68
C ASP A 108 -24.04 -7.58 16.77
N GLU A 109 -25.23 -7.31 17.27
CA GLU A 109 -25.44 -6.32 18.34
C GLU A 109 -25.00 -6.85 19.71
N GLU A 110 -24.97 -8.18 19.89
CA GLU A 110 -24.47 -8.80 21.13
C GLU A 110 -22.94 -8.63 21.19
N GLU A 111 -22.43 -8.22 22.36
CA GLU A 111 -21.01 -8.09 22.61
C GLU A 111 -20.49 -9.30 23.39
N GLY A 112 -19.47 -9.95 22.84
CA GLY A 112 -18.69 -10.96 23.55
C GLY A 112 -17.73 -10.34 24.58
N PHE A 113 -17.11 -11.20 25.37
CA PHE A 113 -16.17 -10.77 26.42
C PHE A 113 -14.79 -10.36 25.87
N GLU A 114 -14.43 -10.88 24.72
CA GLU A 114 -13.11 -10.66 24.11
C GLU A 114 -13.18 -9.58 23.04
N ASP A 115 -12.19 -8.71 23.01
CA ASP A 115 -12.13 -7.59 22.08
C ASP A 115 -11.83 -8.03 20.65
N PHE A 116 -11.04 -9.12 20.51
CA PHE A 116 -10.65 -9.72 19.24
C PHE A 116 -10.56 -11.24 19.35
N VAL A 117 -11.13 -11.98 18.39
CA VAL A 117 -11.09 -13.44 18.33
C VAL A 117 -10.85 -13.91 16.91
N VAL A 118 -9.91 -14.85 16.72
CA VAL A 118 -9.76 -15.60 15.48
C VAL A 118 -10.74 -16.77 15.51
N LEU A 119 -11.72 -16.76 14.62
CA LEU A 119 -12.77 -17.77 14.53
C LEU A 119 -12.36 -18.95 13.64
N ASN A 120 -11.62 -18.65 12.59
CA ASN A 120 -11.16 -19.63 11.61
C ASN A 120 -9.82 -19.22 11.03
N ALA A 121 -8.95 -20.20 10.80
CA ALA A 121 -7.64 -19.99 10.17
C ALA A 121 -7.37 -21.12 9.18
N VAL A 122 -7.19 -20.79 7.92
CA VAL A 122 -6.87 -21.70 6.83
C VAL A 122 -5.56 -21.29 6.21
N GLY A 123 -4.67 -22.25 5.99
CA GLY A 123 -3.37 -22.02 5.36
C GLY A 123 -2.39 -21.21 6.21
N GLU A 124 -1.17 -21.16 5.77
CA GLU A 124 -0.09 -20.34 6.34
C GLU A 124 0.46 -19.41 5.26
N LEU A 125 0.78 -18.18 5.63
CA LEU A 125 1.39 -17.23 4.72
C LEU A 125 2.87 -17.60 4.53
N ASP A 126 3.25 -17.91 3.29
CA ASP A 126 4.66 -18.13 2.98
C ASP A 126 5.36 -16.77 2.92
N LYS A 127 6.25 -16.50 3.87
CA LYS A 127 7.06 -15.27 3.97
C LYS A 127 7.91 -14.97 2.73
N LYS A 128 8.04 -15.94 1.81
CA LYS A 128 8.80 -15.80 0.56
C LYS A 128 7.92 -15.60 -0.69
N ALA A 129 6.61 -15.76 -0.56
CA ALA A 129 5.68 -15.79 -1.69
C ALA A 129 4.90 -14.49 -1.91
N SER A 130 5.16 -13.44 -1.14
CA SER A 130 4.54 -12.13 -1.32
C SER A 130 5.13 -11.42 -2.56
N LYS A 131 4.78 -11.94 -3.74
CA LYS A 131 4.83 -11.17 -4.98
C LYS A 131 3.40 -10.79 -5.31
N PRO A 132 3.10 -9.49 -5.43
CA PRO A 132 1.77 -9.07 -5.85
C PRO A 132 1.41 -9.77 -7.16
N SER A 133 0.19 -10.30 -7.23
CA SER A 133 -0.40 -10.72 -8.49
C SER A 133 -0.40 -9.50 -9.43
N ALA A 134 0.10 -9.66 -10.64
CA ALA A 134 0.28 -8.58 -11.61
C ALA A 134 -1.04 -7.89 -12.03
N ASP A 135 -2.19 -8.37 -11.53
CA ASP A 135 -3.51 -7.90 -11.91
C ASP A 135 -4.15 -6.88 -10.94
N VAL A 136 -3.53 -6.62 -9.77
CA VAL A 136 -4.18 -5.81 -8.70
C VAL A 136 -3.73 -4.35 -8.64
N ALA A 137 -2.69 -3.97 -9.37
CA ALA A 137 -2.27 -2.57 -9.41
C ALA A 137 -1.97 -2.10 -10.83
N PRO A 138 -2.94 -1.51 -11.57
CA PRO A 138 -2.60 -0.71 -12.72
C PRO A 138 -1.90 0.57 -12.23
N GLY A 139 -0.58 0.51 -12.03
CA GLY A 139 0.23 1.66 -11.63
C GLY A 139 1.46 1.37 -10.78
N MET A 140 1.59 0.19 -10.18
CA MET A 140 2.85 -0.20 -9.55
C MET A 140 3.67 -1.06 -10.51
N ALA A 141 4.56 -0.38 -11.17
CA ALA A 141 5.44 -0.90 -12.20
C ALA A 141 6.42 -1.93 -11.63
N LYS A 142 6.83 -2.82 -12.52
CA LYS A 142 7.95 -3.75 -12.46
C LYS A 142 9.08 -3.26 -11.55
N ASP A 143 9.68 -4.21 -10.84
CA ASP A 143 10.90 -3.98 -10.06
C ASP A 143 11.90 -3.15 -10.90
N PRO A 144 12.37 -1.99 -10.43
CA PRO A 144 13.30 -1.15 -11.17
C PRO A 144 14.56 -1.88 -11.65
N SER A 145 14.96 -2.96 -10.97
CA SER A 145 16.10 -3.80 -11.37
C SER A 145 15.83 -4.68 -12.60
N GLN A 146 14.58 -4.79 -13.03
CA GLN A 146 14.14 -5.57 -14.19
C GLN A 146 13.63 -4.69 -15.34
N MET A 147 13.68 -3.38 -15.18
CA MET A 147 13.29 -2.42 -16.22
C MET A 147 14.45 -2.17 -17.18
N THR A 148 14.12 -2.05 -18.45
CA THR A 148 15.08 -1.59 -19.44
C THR A 148 15.33 -0.09 -19.29
N GLU A 149 16.48 0.39 -19.75
CA GLU A 149 16.85 1.82 -19.69
C GLU A 149 15.80 2.72 -20.36
N ALA A 150 15.18 2.25 -21.44
CA ALA A 150 14.09 2.94 -22.12
C ALA A 150 12.80 3.02 -21.28
N GLU A 151 12.45 1.95 -20.52
CA GLU A 151 11.29 1.94 -19.62
C GLU A 151 11.52 2.86 -18.40
N ILE A 152 12.75 2.94 -17.92
CA ILE A 152 13.16 3.85 -16.84
C ILE A 152 13.07 5.30 -17.31
N ASN A 153 13.60 5.63 -18.49
CA ASN A 153 13.55 6.97 -19.05
C ASN A 153 12.12 7.45 -19.29
N ALA A 154 11.25 6.58 -19.82
CA ALA A 154 9.83 6.88 -20.01
C ALA A 154 9.10 7.13 -18.68
N MET A 155 9.43 6.37 -17.62
CA MET A 155 8.81 6.50 -16.29
C MET A 155 9.19 7.82 -15.61
N TYR A 156 10.42 8.29 -15.81
CA TYR A 156 10.91 9.55 -15.23
C TYR A 156 10.77 10.76 -16.17
N GLY A 157 10.18 10.57 -17.37
CA GLY A 157 9.99 11.66 -18.34
C GLY A 157 11.31 12.19 -18.91
N LEU A 158 12.33 11.33 -19.06
CA LEU A 158 13.66 11.71 -19.54
C LEU A 158 13.80 11.60 -21.05
N ASP A 159 12.77 11.14 -21.75
CA ASP A 159 12.79 10.99 -23.24
C ASP A 159 12.87 12.33 -23.98
N ASP A 160 12.55 13.44 -23.31
CA ASP A 160 12.60 14.79 -23.93
C ASP A 160 13.94 15.53 -23.71
N LEU A 161 14.95 14.88 -23.11
CA LEU A 161 16.23 15.55 -22.79
C LEU A 161 17.34 15.35 -23.84
N GLU A 162 17.11 14.59 -24.91
CA GLU A 162 18.10 14.40 -25.98
C GLU A 162 17.90 15.32 -27.15
N GLU A 163 17.67 16.63 -26.99
CA GLU A 163 17.94 17.65 -27.99
C GLU A 163 17.97 19.08 -27.46
N SER A 164 18.70 19.32 -26.38
CA SER A 164 19.18 20.67 -26.12
C SER A 164 20.66 20.73 -26.48
N LYS A 165 20.93 21.11 -27.75
CA LYS A 165 22.25 21.60 -28.15
C LYS A 165 22.65 22.71 -27.19
N ASP A 166 23.82 22.55 -26.58
CA ASP A 166 24.49 23.59 -25.83
C ASP A 166 24.63 24.84 -26.71
N PRO A 167 24.05 26.00 -26.34
CA PRO A 167 24.21 27.23 -27.14
C PRO A 167 25.51 27.97 -26.85
N TYR A 168 26.48 27.39 -26.17
CA TYR A 168 27.75 28.00 -25.77
C TYR A 168 29.00 27.29 -26.28
N SER A 169 28.93 26.55 -27.37
CA SER A 169 30.12 26.06 -28.05
C SER A 169 30.24 26.76 -29.39
N ASP A 170 30.64 28.01 -29.41
CA ASP A 170 31.31 28.62 -30.53
C ASP A 170 32.12 29.84 -30.08
N GLU A 171 33.42 29.72 -30.37
CA GLU A 171 34.38 30.72 -30.73
C GLU A 171 34.77 31.77 -29.68
N GLU A 172 36.02 31.71 -29.30
CA GLU A 172 36.99 32.75 -29.64
C GLU A 172 38.42 32.26 -29.41
N GLU A 173 39.02 31.67 -30.45
CA GLU A 173 40.43 31.87 -30.72
C GLU A 173 40.58 33.32 -31.20
N ASP A 174 41.08 34.22 -30.37
CA ASP A 174 41.63 35.45 -30.86
C ASP A 174 43.04 35.65 -30.31
N SER A 175 43.91 35.76 -31.32
CA SER A 175 45.31 36.01 -31.35
C SER A 175 45.74 37.20 -30.49
N LEU A 176 46.71 36.98 -29.60
CA LEU A 176 47.54 38.04 -29.03
C LEU A 176 48.75 38.23 -29.92
N GLU A 177 48.69 39.24 -30.77
CA GLU A 177 49.84 39.83 -31.39
C GLU A 177 50.58 40.66 -30.37
N ASP A 178 51.94 40.50 -30.43
CA ASP A 178 52.96 41.33 -29.83
C ASP A 178 52.76 42.80 -30.12
N GLU A 179 52.84 43.65 -29.14
CA GLU A 179 53.42 45.00 -29.28
C GLU A 179 54.30 45.38 -28.11
N GLU A 180 55.62 45.35 -28.36
CA GLU A 180 56.64 46.13 -27.66
C GLU A 180 56.29 47.60 -27.69
N TYR A 181 56.37 48.33 -26.61
CA TYR A 181 56.82 49.72 -26.58
C TYR A 181 57.43 50.14 -25.23
N TYR A 182 58.76 50.45 -25.27
CA TYR A 182 59.59 51.36 -24.48
C TYR A 182 59.39 51.45 -22.97
#